data_960cd511456212e98e41cf0b8480734f
#
_entry.id   960cd511456212e98e41cf0b8480734f
#
_cell.length_a   1.000
_cell.length_b   1.000
_cell.length_c   1.000
_cell.angle_alpha   90.00
_cell.angle_beta   90.00
_cell.angle_gamma   90.00
#
_symmetry.space_group_name_H-M   'P 1'
#
loop_
_entity.id
_entity.type
_entity.pdbx_description
1 polymer ?
#
loop_
_entity_poly.entity_id
_entity_poly.type
_entity_poly.pdbx_seq_one_letter_code
_entity_poly.pdbx_strand_id
1 'polypeptide(L)'
;MISSYVRGHFYNRGRISTESLRASDDLIFLSVHPNKDGPLLFENPRAFQGKGETTWEGLIKSVRGKVKGTKAKIRLGASSGEWKAMVADEAARTTFAKNIKKVLEKNNLDGIDLDFEWAENEKEYEDYSLAILKMREVLGDKYLFSVSLHPVCYKISKKAIEAVDFISLQCYGPSPVRFPIEKYCSDIQMVLEYGIPKEKLVAGVP
;
A
#
# COMPACT_ATOMS: atom_id res chain seq x y z
N MET A 1 -7.02 0.14 14.71
CA MET A 1 -7.29 -0.15 13.29
C MET A 1 -6.50 -1.39 12.90
N ILE A 2 -7.16 -2.37 12.28
CA ILE A 2 -6.55 -3.59 11.73
C ILE A 2 -6.57 -3.43 10.21
N SER A 3 -5.39 -3.33 9.60
CA SER A 3 -5.20 -3.26 8.15
C SER A 3 -4.67 -4.59 7.63
N SER A 4 -5.26 -5.11 6.55
CA SER A 4 -4.91 -6.43 6.01
C SER A 4 -4.71 -6.37 4.50
N TYR A 5 -3.61 -6.97 4.03
CA TYR A 5 -3.34 -7.09 2.60
C TYR A 5 -4.07 -8.30 2.00
N VAL A 6 -4.77 -8.07 0.89
CA VAL A 6 -5.51 -9.09 0.15
C VAL A 6 -4.80 -9.38 -1.17
N ARG A 7 -4.17 -10.55 -1.29
CA ARG A 7 -3.59 -11.04 -2.54
C ARG A 7 -4.57 -11.96 -3.25
N GLY A 8 -4.84 -11.72 -4.53
CA GLY A 8 -5.84 -12.45 -5.30
C GLY A 8 -5.63 -13.97 -5.31
N HIS A 9 -4.38 -14.43 -5.46
CA HIS A 9 -4.09 -15.87 -5.44
C HIS A 9 -4.29 -16.52 -4.07
N PHE A 10 -4.08 -15.81 -2.96
CA PHE A 10 -4.40 -16.33 -1.62
C PHE A 10 -5.90 -16.41 -1.40
N TYR A 11 -6.62 -15.38 -1.85
CA TYR A 11 -8.07 -15.36 -1.81
C TYR A 11 -8.67 -16.54 -2.61
N ASN A 12 -8.26 -16.71 -3.85
CA ASN A 12 -8.76 -17.77 -4.73
C ASN A 12 -8.43 -19.18 -4.26
N ARG A 13 -7.36 -19.35 -3.48
CA ARG A 13 -6.98 -20.62 -2.85
C ARG A 13 -7.66 -20.85 -1.50
N GLY A 14 -8.58 -19.97 -1.07
CA GLY A 14 -9.28 -20.09 0.18
C GLY A 14 -8.41 -19.87 1.43
N ARG A 15 -7.26 -19.21 1.28
CA ARG A 15 -6.34 -18.93 2.40
C ARG A 15 -6.73 -17.71 3.21
N ILE A 16 -7.70 -16.93 2.74
CA ILE A 16 -8.24 -15.76 3.42
C ILE A 16 -9.68 -16.07 3.78
N SER A 17 -9.98 -16.21 5.06
CA SER A 17 -11.32 -16.52 5.53
C SER A 17 -12.24 -15.30 5.50
N THR A 18 -13.54 -15.54 5.47
CA THR A 18 -14.54 -14.44 5.58
C THR A 18 -14.45 -13.76 6.94
N GLU A 19 -14.17 -14.51 8.00
CA GLU A 19 -13.98 -14.00 9.36
C GLU A 19 -12.79 -13.04 9.41
N SER A 20 -11.63 -13.40 8.83
CA SER A 20 -10.46 -12.52 8.74
C SER A 20 -10.76 -11.24 7.98
N LEU A 21 -11.47 -11.32 6.85
CA LEU A 21 -11.89 -10.14 6.10
C LEU A 21 -12.80 -9.23 6.92
N ARG A 22 -13.76 -9.79 7.66
CA ARG A 22 -14.73 -9.04 8.47
C ARG A 22 -14.12 -8.46 9.74
N ALA A 23 -13.03 -9.05 10.25
CA ALA A 23 -12.29 -8.55 11.40
C ALA A 23 -11.38 -7.36 11.06
N SER A 24 -11.12 -7.11 9.78
CA SER A 24 -10.28 -6.00 9.32
C SER A 24 -11.09 -4.72 9.20
N ASP A 25 -10.51 -3.60 9.65
CA ASP A 25 -11.04 -2.26 9.42
C ASP A 25 -10.69 -1.73 8.03
N ASP A 26 -9.62 -2.26 7.44
CA ASP A 26 -9.03 -1.79 6.19
C ASP A 26 -8.46 -2.97 5.40
N LEU A 27 -8.88 -3.10 4.15
CA LEU A 27 -8.50 -4.17 3.23
C LEU A 27 -7.77 -3.57 2.03
N ILE A 28 -6.50 -3.91 1.86
CA ILE A 28 -5.62 -3.40 0.80
C ILE A 28 -5.40 -4.48 -0.24
N PHE A 29 -5.90 -4.25 -1.44
CA PHE A 29 -5.73 -5.19 -2.56
C PHE A 29 -4.36 -5.02 -3.20
N LEU A 30 -3.48 -5.99 -3.08
CA LEU A 30 -2.21 -6.05 -3.78
C LEU A 30 -2.36 -6.80 -5.12
N SER A 31 -1.82 -6.28 -6.20
CA SER A 31 -1.30 -4.94 -6.35
C SER A 31 -1.43 -4.44 -7.79
N VAL A 32 -1.33 -3.15 -7.95
CA VAL A 32 -0.97 -2.56 -9.23
C VAL A 32 0.50 -2.16 -9.18
N HIS A 33 1.14 -2.08 -10.34
CA HIS A 33 2.55 -1.75 -10.46
C HIS A 33 2.72 -0.48 -11.30
N PRO A 34 3.54 0.50 -10.89
CA PRO A 34 3.91 1.59 -11.76
C PRO A 34 4.82 1.12 -12.89
N ASN A 35 4.54 1.59 -14.11
CA ASN A 35 5.50 1.60 -15.20
C ASN A 35 6.35 2.87 -15.11
N LYS A 36 7.54 2.88 -15.71
CA LYS A 36 8.47 4.01 -15.69
C LYS A 36 7.86 5.35 -16.14
N ASP A 37 6.91 5.32 -17.07
CA ASP A 37 6.24 6.52 -17.60
C ASP A 37 4.91 6.84 -16.84
N GLY A 38 4.61 6.11 -15.76
CA GLY A 38 3.44 6.29 -14.90
C GLY A 38 2.18 5.49 -15.22
N PRO A 39 2.02 4.80 -16.37
CA PRO A 39 0.92 3.85 -16.55
C PRO A 39 0.94 2.76 -15.49
N LEU A 40 -0.25 2.19 -15.23
CA LEU A 40 -0.40 1.09 -14.29
C LEU A 40 -0.33 -0.25 -15.00
N LEU A 41 0.48 -1.14 -14.46
CA LEU A 41 0.42 -2.57 -14.77
C LEU A 41 -0.34 -3.27 -13.64
N PHE A 42 -1.32 -4.05 -13.99
CA PHE A 42 -2.03 -4.90 -13.02
C PHE A 42 -1.25 -6.20 -12.82
N GLU A 43 -1.32 -6.73 -11.61
CA GLU A 43 -0.66 -7.99 -11.28
C GLU A 43 -0.99 -9.07 -12.32
N ASN A 44 0.03 -9.83 -12.71
CA ASN A 44 -0.09 -10.85 -13.76
C ASN A 44 -1.33 -11.73 -13.53
N PRO A 45 -2.09 -12.07 -14.58
CA PRO A 45 -3.23 -13.00 -14.48
C PRO A 45 -2.95 -14.32 -13.76
N ARG A 46 -1.67 -14.74 -13.67
CA ARG A 46 -1.26 -15.89 -12.84
C ARG A 46 -1.59 -15.71 -11.36
N ALA A 47 -1.66 -14.48 -10.87
CA ALA A 47 -2.10 -14.18 -9.50
C ALA A 47 -3.53 -14.63 -9.21
N PHE A 48 -4.34 -14.76 -10.26
CA PHE A 48 -5.74 -15.20 -10.20
C PHE A 48 -5.93 -16.66 -10.64
N GLN A 49 -4.86 -17.45 -10.78
CA GLN A 49 -4.97 -18.87 -11.11
C GLN A 49 -5.67 -19.64 -9.97
N GLY A 50 -6.65 -20.46 -10.33
CA GLY A 50 -7.42 -21.30 -9.41
C GLY A 50 -8.91 -21.21 -9.67
N LYS A 51 -9.71 -21.79 -8.78
CA LYS A 51 -11.16 -21.67 -8.79
C LYS A 51 -11.54 -20.40 -8.05
N GLY A 52 -11.87 -19.32 -8.76
CA GLY A 52 -12.28 -18.09 -8.12
C GLY A 52 -12.30 -16.90 -9.09
N GLU A 53 -12.10 -15.72 -8.54
CA GLU A 53 -12.13 -14.50 -9.33
C GLU A 53 -10.89 -14.38 -10.23
N THR A 54 -11.12 -14.02 -11.48
CA THR A 54 -10.07 -13.94 -12.52
C THR A 54 -9.71 -12.51 -12.88
N THR A 55 -10.41 -11.53 -12.31
CA THR A 55 -10.20 -10.12 -12.55
C THR A 55 -10.18 -9.33 -11.25
N TRP A 56 -9.56 -8.16 -11.26
CA TRP A 56 -9.56 -7.22 -10.14
C TRP A 56 -10.97 -6.80 -9.75
N GLU A 57 -11.81 -6.48 -10.73
CA GLU A 57 -13.19 -6.08 -10.49
C GLU A 57 -14.00 -7.21 -9.83
N GLY A 58 -13.81 -8.45 -10.28
CA GLY A 58 -14.43 -9.63 -9.68
C GLY A 58 -13.99 -9.83 -8.23
N LEU A 59 -12.68 -9.76 -7.96
CA LEU A 59 -12.12 -9.87 -6.61
C LEU A 59 -12.69 -8.80 -5.67
N ILE A 60 -12.66 -7.52 -6.07
CA ILE A 60 -13.20 -6.41 -5.29
C ILE A 60 -14.68 -6.64 -5.00
N LYS A 61 -15.47 -7.02 -6.01
CA LYS A 61 -16.91 -7.30 -5.86
C LYS A 61 -17.16 -8.45 -4.88
N SER A 62 -16.40 -9.53 -5.01
CA SER A 62 -16.51 -10.71 -4.14
C SER A 62 -16.19 -10.38 -2.69
N VAL A 63 -15.06 -9.71 -2.42
CA VAL A 63 -14.68 -9.31 -1.06
C VAL A 63 -15.68 -8.29 -0.49
N ARG A 64 -16.12 -7.31 -1.28
CA ARG A 64 -17.15 -6.35 -0.87
C ARG A 64 -18.44 -7.03 -0.42
N GLY A 65 -18.85 -8.10 -1.12
CA GLY A 65 -19.99 -8.94 -0.71
C GLY A 65 -19.79 -9.58 0.66
N LYS A 66 -18.59 -10.11 0.93
CA LYS A 66 -18.26 -10.78 2.20
C LYS A 66 -18.20 -9.84 3.39
N VAL A 67 -17.74 -8.59 3.19
CA VAL A 67 -17.65 -7.59 4.25
C VAL A 67 -18.89 -6.69 4.35
N LYS A 68 -19.95 -7.01 3.62
CA LYS A 68 -21.20 -6.24 3.69
C LYS A 68 -21.70 -6.14 5.13
N GLY A 69 -22.05 -4.92 5.55
CA GLY A 69 -22.51 -4.62 6.91
C GLY A 69 -21.39 -4.37 7.92
N THR A 70 -20.13 -4.43 7.53
CA THR A 70 -18.99 -3.93 8.31
C THR A 70 -18.65 -2.48 7.92
N LYS A 71 -17.73 -1.86 8.66
CA LYS A 71 -17.17 -0.53 8.33
C LYS A 71 -15.85 -0.61 7.56
N ALA A 72 -15.45 -1.82 7.12
CA ALA A 72 -14.18 -2.05 6.44
C ALA A 72 -14.01 -1.15 5.22
N LYS A 73 -12.89 -0.46 5.15
CA LYS A 73 -12.44 0.27 3.97
C LYS A 73 -11.85 -0.72 2.96
N ILE A 74 -12.03 -0.42 1.69
CA ILE A 74 -11.49 -1.24 0.60
C ILE A 74 -10.60 -0.35 -0.26
N ARG A 75 -9.30 -0.60 -0.21
CA ARG A 75 -8.28 0.22 -0.87
C ARG A 75 -7.44 -0.57 -1.87
N LEU A 76 -6.79 0.14 -2.75
CA LEU A 76 -5.80 -0.40 -3.68
C LEU A 76 -4.41 -0.36 -3.03
N GLY A 77 -3.55 -1.32 -3.33
CA GLY A 77 -2.14 -1.30 -3.02
C GLY A 77 -1.33 -1.18 -4.31
N ALA A 78 -0.33 -0.32 -4.32
CA ALA A 78 0.63 -0.21 -5.41
C ALA A 78 2.01 -0.65 -4.92
N SER A 79 2.50 -1.78 -5.42
CA SER A 79 3.81 -2.35 -5.05
C SER A 79 4.52 -2.92 -6.26
N SER A 80 5.82 -3.23 -6.13
CA SER A 80 6.65 -3.74 -7.23
C SER A 80 6.66 -2.82 -8.46
N GLY A 81 7.19 -3.26 -9.60
CA GLY A 81 7.23 -2.44 -10.82
C GLY A 81 8.42 -1.50 -10.92
N GLU A 82 8.30 -0.47 -11.75
CA GLU A 82 9.41 0.43 -12.09
C GLU A 82 9.41 1.71 -11.24
N TRP A 83 9.30 1.55 -9.91
CA TRP A 83 9.19 2.67 -8.96
C TRP A 83 10.30 3.70 -9.11
N LYS A 84 11.58 3.28 -9.13
CA LYS A 84 12.72 4.22 -9.17
C LYS A 84 12.65 5.14 -10.39
N ALA A 85 12.35 4.58 -11.55
CA ALA A 85 12.21 5.38 -12.77
C ALA A 85 10.96 6.28 -12.72
N MET A 86 9.82 5.76 -12.27
CA MET A 86 8.57 6.51 -12.20
C MET A 86 8.66 7.67 -11.20
N VAL A 87 9.26 7.46 -10.01
CA VAL A 87 9.36 8.55 -9.02
C VAL A 87 10.37 9.62 -9.40
N ALA A 88 11.37 9.32 -10.23
CA ALA A 88 12.37 10.27 -10.69
C ALA A 88 11.82 11.31 -11.68
N ASP A 89 10.76 10.98 -12.43
CA ASP A 89 10.19 11.84 -13.48
C ASP A 89 8.87 12.49 -13.03
N GLU A 90 8.76 13.83 -13.17
CA GLU A 90 7.56 14.58 -12.74
C GLU A 90 6.31 14.23 -13.57
N ALA A 91 6.47 14.04 -14.88
CA ALA A 91 5.35 13.70 -15.75
C ALA A 91 4.85 12.28 -15.46
N ALA A 92 5.78 11.34 -15.18
CA ALA A 92 5.45 9.98 -14.75
C ALA A 92 4.72 9.97 -13.40
N ARG A 93 5.19 10.71 -12.39
CA ARG A 93 4.49 10.88 -11.09
C ARG A 93 3.06 11.39 -11.29
N THR A 94 2.90 12.40 -12.14
CA THR A 94 1.59 12.99 -12.44
C THR A 94 0.67 11.99 -13.14
N THR A 95 1.19 11.26 -14.12
CA THR A 95 0.46 10.23 -14.86
C THR A 95 0.04 9.09 -13.95
N PHE A 96 0.95 8.62 -13.10
CA PHE A 96 0.70 7.58 -12.10
C PHE A 96 -0.44 7.99 -11.16
N ALA A 97 -0.35 9.16 -10.54
CA ALA A 97 -1.37 9.65 -9.61
C ALA A 97 -2.76 9.79 -10.26
N LYS A 98 -2.82 10.32 -11.50
CA LYS A 98 -4.08 10.42 -12.26
C LYS A 98 -4.66 9.05 -12.60
N ASN A 99 -3.82 8.07 -12.94
CA ASN A 99 -4.28 6.71 -13.25
C ASN A 99 -4.76 5.98 -11.99
N ILE A 100 -4.08 6.14 -10.87
CA ILE A 100 -4.58 5.65 -9.57
C ILE A 100 -5.98 6.22 -9.30
N LYS A 101 -6.16 7.54 -9.38
CA LYS A 101 -7.47 8.17 -9.16
C LYS A 101 -8.57 7.58 -10.02
N LYS A 102 -8.31 7.37 -11.32
CA LYS A 102 -9.28 6.74 -12.24
C LYS A 102 -9.66 5.32 -11.78
N VAL A 103 -8.69 4.54 -11.31
CA VAL A 103 -8.95 3.17 -10.82
C VAL A 103 -9.78 3.21 -9.54
N LEU A 104 -9.47 4.12 -8.61
CA LEU A 104 -10.25 4.30 -7.38
C LEU A 104 -11.71 4.67 -7.71
N GLU A 105 -11.93 5.63 -8.60
CA GLU A 105 -13.25 6.08 -9.02
C GLU A 105 -14.03 4.94 -9.71
N LYS A 106 -13.41 4.28 -10.71
CA LYS A 106 -14.03 3.20 -11.47
C LYS A 106 -14.52 2.05 -10.56
N ASN A 107 -13.75 1.72 -9.53
CA ASN A 107 -14.02 0.58 -8.66
C ASN A 107 -14.66 0.98 -7.32
N ASN A 108 -14.97 2.26 -7.14
CA ASN A 108 -15.53 2.81 -5.90
C ASN A 108 -14.68 2.38 -4.68
N LEU A 109 -13.37 2.60 -4.75
CA LEU A 109 -12.43 2.28 -3.68
C LEU A 109 -12.24 3.44 -2.72
N ASP A 110 -11.92 3.13 -1.47
CA ASP A 110 -11.79 4.11 -0.40
C ASP A 110 -10.43 4.81 -0.37
N GLY A 111 -9.42 4.30 -1.11
CA GLY A 111 -8.08 4.90 -1.10
C GLY A 111 -6.99 4.03 -1.70
N ILE A 112 -5.75 4.44 -1.43
CA ILE A 112 -4.51 3.84 -1.95
C ILE A 112 -3.48 3.65 -0.83
N ASP A 113 -2.69 2.61 -0.94
CA ASP A 113 -1.46 2.39 -0.19
C ASP A 113 -0.28 2.27 -1.17
N LEU A 114 0.79 3.05 -0.96
CA LEU A 114 2.00 2.98 -1.77
C LEU A 114 3.07 2.17 -1.03
N ASP A 115 3.56 1.14 -1.69
CA ASP A 115 4.53 0.18 -1.16
C ASP A 115 5.75 0.14 -2.09
N PHE A 116 6.61 1.18 -1.97
CA PHE A 116 7.86 1.27 -2.70
C PHE A 116 8.99 0.55 -1.96
N GLU A 117 9.38 -0.57 -2.46
CA GLU A 117 10.47 -1.39 -1.93
C GLU A 117 11.65 -1.38 -2.93
N TRP A 118 12.76 -0.60 -2.76
CA TRP A 118 13.03 0.39 -1.72
C TRP A 118 13.76 1.59 -2.33
N ALA A 119 13.72 2.75 -1.66
CA ALA A 119 14.68 3.81 -1.90
C ALA A 119 16.02 3.45 -1.25
N GLU A 120 17.13 3.61 -1.95
CA GLU A 120 18.48 3.20 -1.51
C GLU A 120 19.41 4.39 -1.20
N ASN A 121 19.02 5.60 -1.63
CA ASN A 121 19.82 6.81 -1.47
C ASN A 121 18.94 8.04 -1.26
N GLU A 122 19.56 9.16 -0.86
CA GLU A 122 18.85 10.42 -0.55
C GLU A 122 18.00 10.93 -1.71
N LYS A 123 18.52 10.84 -2.95
CA LYS A 123 17.78 11.27 -4.14
C LYS A 123 16.50 10.45 -4.36
N GLU A 124 16.56 9.15 -4.17
CA GLU A 124 15.38 8.28 -4.30
C GLU A 124 14.35 8.53 -3.18
N TYR A 125 14.79 8.88 -1.97
CA TYR A 125 13.88 9.31 -0.88
C TYR A 125 13.21 10.64 -1.21
N GLU A 126 13.95 11.60 -1.79
CA GLU A 126 13.40 12.88 -2.24
C GLU A 126 12.37 12.64 -3.35
N ASP A 127 12.70 11.86 -4.37
CA ASP A 127 11.84 11.55 -5.50
C ASP A 127 10.57 10.81 -5.05
N TYR A 128 10.68 9.86 -4.13
CA TYR A 128 9.52 9.19 -3.54
C TYR A 128 8.65 10.16 -2.74
N SER A 129 9.28 11.06 -1.98
CA SER A 129 8.54 12.11 -1.26
C SER A 129 7.76 13.02 -2.21
N LEU A 130 8.34 13.38 -3.37
CA LEU A 130 7.65 14.15 -4.41
C LEU A 130 6.48 13.36 -5.02
N ALA A 131 6.63 12.05 -5.20
CA ALA A 131 5.52 11.20 -5.67
C ALA A 131 4.37 11.13 -4.66
N ILE A 132 4.67 11.06 -3.36
CA ILE A 132 3.68 11.12 -2.28
C ILE A 132 2.93 12.47 -2.32
N LEU A 133 3.64 13.57 -2.42
CA LEU A 133 3.03 14.91 -2.50
C LEU A 133 2.14 15.06 -3.74
N LYS A 134 2.62 14.59 -4.90
CA LYS A 134 1.82 14.59 -6.15
C LYS A 134 0.58 13.71 -6.02
N MET A 135 0.68 12.56 -5.37
CA MET A 135 -0.47 11.70 -5.12
C MET A 135 -1.54 12.41 -4.29
N ARG A 136 -1.15 13.03 -3.16
CA ARG A 136 -2.10 13.80 -2.33
C ARG A 136 -2.72 14.96 -3.09
N GLU A 137 -1.92 15.71 -3.87
CA GLU A 137 -2.43 16.80 -4.72
C GLU A 137 -3.55 16.32 -5.66
N VAL A 138 -3.35 15.18 -6.33
CA VAL A 138 -4.31 14.65 -7.30
C VAL A 138 -5.54 14.01 -6.63
N LEU A 139 -5.35 13.31 -5.52
CA LEU A 139 -6.43 12.63 -4.79
C LEU A 139 -7.29 13.60 -3.98
N GLY A 140 -6.70 14.70 -3.46
CA GLY A 140 -7.32 15.53 -2.44
C GLY A 140 -7.56 14.76 -1.14
N ASP A 141 -8.47 15.24 -0.31
CA ASP A 141 -8.77 14.67 1.01
C ASP A 141 -9.88 13.59 0.98
N LYS A 142 -10.41 13.32 -0.21
CA LYS A 142 -11.51 12.35 -0.38
C LYS A 142 -11.08 10.92 -0.09
N TYR A 143 -9.85 10.57 -0.45
CA TYR A 143 -9.35 9.20 -0.43
C TYR A 143 -8.36 8.98 0.72
N LEU A 144 -8.52 7.87 1.42
CA LEU A 144 -7.55 7.41 2.42
C LEU A 144 -6.24 7.07 1.72
N PHE A 145 -5.15 7.68 2.19
CA PHE A 145 -3.85 7.57 1.56
C PHE A 145 -2.78 7.18 2.58
N SER A 146 -2.16 6.05 2.39
CA SER A 146 -1.05 5.57 3.23
C SER A 146 0.16 5.19 2.39
N VAL A 147 1.28 5.04 3.08
CA VAL A 147 2.50 4.47 2.52
C VAL A 147 2.98 3.33 3.40
N SER A 148 3.52 2.30 2.78
CA SER A 148 4.19 1.20 3.47
C SER A 148 5.69 1.44 3.42
N LEU A 149 6.33 1.53 4.59
CA LEU A 149 7.75 1.76 4.75
C LEU A 149 8.39 0.54 5.43
N HIS A 150 9.69 0.40 5.22
CA HIS A 150 10.47 -0.66 5.85
C HIS A 150 11.55 -0.04 6.76
N PRO A 151 11.98 -0.69 7.84
CA PRO A 151 13.04 -0.20 8.72
C PRO A 151 14.35 0.18 8.04
N VAL A 152 14.60 -0.34 6.83
CA VAL A 152 15.76 0.07 6.01
C VAL A 152 15.43 1.16 4.99
N CYS A 153 14.15 1.55 4.85
CA CYS A 153 13.69 2.52 3.86
C CYS A 153 12.50 3.33 4.41
N TYR A 154 12.76 4.32 5.26
CA TYR A 154 11.72 5.11 5.93
C TYR A 154 11.92 6.63 5.85
N LYS A 155 13.02 7.10 5.26
CA LYS A 155 13.46 8.50 5.31
C LYS A 155 12.73 9.40 4.29
N ILE A 156 11.41 9.32 4.24
CA ILE A 156 10.61 10.26 3.44
C ILE A 156 10.59 11.65 4.11
N SER A 157 10.37 12.71 3.33
CA SER A 157 10.38 14.07 3.83
C SER A 157 9.25 14.35 4.84
N LYS A 158 9.45 15.33 5.72
CA LYS A 158 8.42 15.77 6.67
C LYS A 158 7.10 16.13 5.97
N LYS A 159 7.16 16.83 4.84
CA LYS A 159 5.96 17.16 4.05
C LYS A 159 5.25 15.91 3.53
N ALA A 160 6.00 14.89 3.12
CA ALA A 160 5.40 13.60 2.70
C ALA A 160 4.75 12.87 3.89
N ILE A 161 5.37 12.89 5.07
CA ILE A 161 4.77 12.36 6.31
C ILE A 161 3.45 13.08 6.64
N GLU A 162 3.42 14.40 6.50
CA GLU A 162 2.22 15.21 6.73
C GLU A 162 1.11 14.89 5.71
N ALA A 163 1.47 14.63 4.46
CA ALA A 163 0.55 14.40 3.35
C ALA A 163 -0.20 13.05 3.40
N VAL A 164 0.29 12.07 4.13
CA VAL A 164 -0.37 10.76 4.27
C VAL A 164 -1.24 10.71 5.52
N ASP A 165 -2.28 9.88 5.50
CA ASP A 165 -3.15 9.69 6.66
C ASP A 165 -2.49 8.80 7.71
N PHE A 166 -1.76 7.76 7.28
CA PHE A 166 -0.94 6.91 8.14
C PHE A 166 0.21 6.25 7.37
N ILE A 167 1.12 5.66 8.11
CA ILE A 167 2.32 4.97 7.61
C ILE A 167 2.33 3.58 8.20
N SER A 168 2.32 2.56 7.36
CA SER A 168 2.55 1.17 7.75
C SER A 168 4.05 0.91 7.80
N LEU A 169 4.59 0.46 8.93
CA LEU A 169 5.97 0.03 9.04
C LEU A 169 6.05 -1.49 8.95
N GLN A 170 6.77 -2.02 7.98
CA GLN A 170 6.94 -3.45 7.76
C GLN A 170 7.95 -4.04 8.76
N CYS A 171 7.54 -4.22 10.02
CA CYS A 171 8.35 -4.82 11.07
C CYS A 171 8.34 -6.36 10.99
N TYR A 172 8.42 -6.92 9.78
CA TYR A 172 8.41 -8.35 9.52
C TYR A 172 9.38 -8.71 8.38
N GLY A 173 9.62 -9.98 8.20
CA GLY A 173 10.47 -10.46 7.13
C GLY A 173 10.16 -11.90 6.73
N PRO A 174 10.99 -12.47 5.84
CA PRO A 174 10.72 -13.78 5.26
C PRO A 174 10.78 -14.93 6.27
N SER A 175 11.23 -14.68 7.50
CA SER A 175 11.31 -15.68 8.56
C SER A 175 10.95 -15.08 9.93
N PRO A 176 10.07 -15.73 10.72
CA PRO A 176 9.72 -15.30 12.08
C PRO A 176 10.94 -15.14 13.00
N VAL A 177 11.97 -15.97 12.80
CA VAL A 177 13.22 -15.95 13.59
C VAL A 177 14.02 -14.64 13.39
N ARG A 178 13.74 -13.88 12.33
CA ARG A 178 14.43 -12.62 12.03
C ARG A 178 13.84 -11.41 12.74
N PHE A 179 12.73 -11.58 13.46
CA PHE A 179 12.01 -10.49 14.12
C PHE A 179 11.77 -10.80 15.61
N PRO A 180 12.83 -10.87 16.42
CA PRO A 180 12.66 -10.88 17.85
C PRO A 180 11.97 -9.58 18.30
N ILE A 181 11.28 -9.62 19.43
CA ILE A 181 10.53 -8.48 19.93
C ILE A 181 11.41 -7.24 20.17
N GLU A 182 12.66 -7.43 20.52
CA GLU A 182 13.64 -6.38 20.71
C GLU A 182 13.88 -5.60 19.40
N LYS A 183 14.03 -6.33 18.28
CA LYS A 183 14.18 -5.72 16.94
C LYS A 183 12.92 -4.98 16.55
N TYR A 184 11.75 -5.56 16.76
CA TYR A 184 10.47 -4.92 16.48
C TYR A 184 10.34 -3.59 17.26
N CYS A 185 10.66 -3.60 18.55
CA CYS A 185 10.63 -2.38 19.37
C CYS A 185 11.67 -1.35 18.89
N SER A 186 12.89 -1.78 18.54
CA SER A 186 13.93 -0.87 18.07
C SER A 186 13.60 -0.25 16.71
N ASP A 187 12.98 -0.99 15.79
CA ASP A 187 12.55 -0.48 14.49
C ASP A 187 11.46 0.61 14.66
N ILE A 188 10.51 0.38 15.56
CA ILE A 188 9.48 1.38 15.90
C ILE A 188 10.13 2.62 16.52
N GLN A 189 11.01 2.45 17.51
CA GLN A 189 11.69 3.55 18.17
C GLN A 189 12.47 4.41 17.16
N MET A 190 13.20 3.78 16.25
CA MET A 190 13.99 4.44 15.22
C MET A 190 13.14 5.36 14.34
N VAL A 191 11.97 4.93 13.90
CA VAL A 191 11.11 5.76 13.03
C VAL A 191 10.39 6.86 13.81
N LEU A 192 10.10 6.67 15.09
CA LEU A 192 9.59 7.70 15.98
C LEU A 192 10.65 8.80 16.21
N GLU A 193 11.90 8.42 16.43
CA GLU A 193 13.04 9.34 16.58
C GLU A 193 13.33 10.11 15.29
N TYR A 194 13.08 9.50 14.13
CA TYR A 194 13.17 10.20 12.84
C TYR A 194 12.11 11.29 12.67
N GLY A 195 10.99 11.19 13.41
CA GLY A 195 9.92 12.18 13.41
C GLY A 195 8.62 11.73 12.76
N ILE A 196 8.43 10.43 12.54
CA ILE A 196 7.11 9.88 12.17
C ILE A 196 6.22 9.94 13.42
N PRO A 197 5.08 10.67 13.39
CA PRO A 197 4.19 10.79 14.54
C PRO A 197 3.57 9.44 14.91
N LYS A 198 3.54 9.11 16.20
CA LYS A 198 2.98 7.83 16.68
C LYS A 198 1.53 7.61 16.29
N GLU A 199 0.75 8.68 16.21
CA GLU A 199 -0.66 8.65 15.79
C GLU A 199 -0.87 8.31 14.31
N LYS A 200 0.19 8.45 13.50
CA LYS A 200 0.19 8.04 12.09
C LYS A 200 0.84 6.67 11.87
N LEU A 201 1.48 6.09 12.87
CA LEU A 201 2.24 4.85 12.71
C LEU A 201 1.35 3.62 12.93
N VAL A 202 1.37 2.71 11.96
CA VAL A 202 0.77 1.37 12.02
C VAL A 202 1.90 0.35 11.90
N ALA A 203 2.10 -0.45 12.94
CA ALA A 203 3.17 -1.44 12.95
C ALA A 203 2.68 -2.74 12.29
N GLY A 204 3.39 -3.16 11.24
CA GLY A 204 3.12 -4.38 10.50
C GLY A 204 3.63 -5.61 11.26
N VAL A 205 2.81 -6.64 11.30
CA VAL A 205 3.16 -7.98 11.82
C VAL A 205 2.94 -9.02 10.72
N PRO A 206 3.66 -10.19 10.77
CA PRO A 206 3.50 -11.26 9.77
C PRO A 206 2.11 -11.84 9.73
#